data_2b17f49213aac1eab3e2d1b45f732b93
#
_entry.id   2b17f49213aac1eab3e2d1b45f732b93
#
_cell.length_a   1.000
_cell.length_b   1.000
_cell.length_c   1.000
_cell.angle_alpha   90.00
_cell.angle_beta   90.00
_cell.angle_gamma   90.00
#
_symmetry.space_group_name_H-M   'P 1'
#
loop_
_entity.id
_entity.type
_entity.pdbx_description
1 polymer ?
#
loop_
_entity_poly.entity_id
_entity_poly.type
_entity_poly.pdbx_seq_one_letter_code
_entity_poly.pdbx_strand_id
1 'polypeptide(L)'
;MLQDQLLFEIAGQAQNGEECLRSMKEVNPNMVILDLDMPKTDGFDVIRRIGLMYPDVRMLVLSSMDEAVYGGRVRSLGGHGFVNKTAGADVILAACVAISQGYNFFTHGKNGNSSLSDNDKLALISDRELQVMKYLGKGNTNQQISDMLHISNKTVATYKTRVFDKLGINNIADLILFCRMNNIIES
;
A
#
# COMPACT_ATOMS: atom_id res chain seq x y z
N MET A 1 9.88 24.42 -3.25
CA MET A 1 10.81 23.65 -2.43
C MET A 1 11.62 22.62 -3.19
N LEU A 2 11.06 21.74 -4.00
CA LEU A 2 11.85 20.86 -4.90
C LEU A 2 12.50 21.66 -6.06
N GLN A 3 11.88 22.74 -6.51
CA GLN A 3 12.39 23.60 -7.58
C GLN A 3 13.61 24.47 -7.18
N ASP A 4 13.77 24.77 -5.90
CA ASP A 4 14.84 25.69 -5.45
C ASP A 4 16.25 25.09 -5.50
N GLN A 5 16.38 23.78 -5.74
CA GLN A 5 17.69 23.10 -5.76
C GLN A 5 18.14 22.65 -7.16
N LEU A 6 17.46 23.02 -8.25
CA LEU A 6 17.81 22.66 -9.64
C LEU A 6 17.93 21.13 -9.91
N LEU A 7 17.52 20.28 -8.96
CA LEU A 7 17.63 18.82 -9.07
C LEU A 7 16.39 18.18 -9.69
N PHE A 8 15.21 18.80 -9.55
CA PHE A 8 13.93 18.27 -10.02
C PHE A 8 13.09 19.36 -10.66
N GLU A 9 12.44 19.01 -11.77
CA GLU A 9 11.42 19.81 -12.43
C GLU A 9 10.06 19.16 -12.20
N ILE A 10 9.05 19.98 -11.84
CA ILE A 10 7.67 19.50 -11.73
C ILE A 10 7.06 19.47 -13.11
N ALA A 11 7.05 18.32 -13.74
CA ALA A 11 6.55 18.11 -15.09
C ALA A 11 5.01 18.11 -15.17
N GLY A 12 4.31 17.75 -14.06
CA GLY A 12 2.86 17.75 -14.00
C GLY A 12 2.32 17.50 -12.61
N GLN A 13 1.02 17.68 -12.44
CA GLN A 13 0.28 17.39 -11.21
C GLN A 13 -1.04 16.70 -11.55
N ALA A 14 -1.51 15.81 -10.68
CA ALA A 14 -2.77 15.11 -10.81
C ALA A 14 -3.51 15.06 -9.46
N GLN A 15 -4.83 15.22 -9.47
CA GLN A 15 -5.66 15.24 -8.26
C GLN A 15 -6.17 13.85 -7.85
N ASN A 16 -6.04 12.85 -8.72
CA ASN A 16 -6.47 11.47 -8.48
C ASN A 16 -5.70 10.50 -9.40
N GLY A 17 -5.81 9.20 -9.12
CA GLY A 17 -5.06 8.19 -9.85
C GLY A 17 -5.41 8.06 -11.34
N GLU A 18 -6.65 8.30 -11.74
CA GLU A 18 -7.03 8.27 -13.17
C GLU A 18 -6.37 9.41 -13.94
N GLU A 19 -6.37 10.60 -13.36
CA GLU A 19 -5.69 11.76 -13.92
C GLU A 19 -4.18 11.54 -13.98
N CYS A 20 -3.59 10.99 -12.91
CA CYS A 20 -2.19 10.60 -12.87
C CYS A 20 -1.83 9.67 -14.05
N LEU A 21 -2.56 8.57 -14.22
CA LEU A 21 -2.31 7.60 -15.28
C LEU A 21 -2.49 8.19 -16.68
N ARG A 22 -3.39 9.14 -16.85
CA ARG A 22 -3.58 9.87 -18.11
C ARG A 22 -2.40 10.79 -18.40
N SER A 23 -2.01 11.61 -17.41
CA SER A 23 -0.89 12.55 -17.54
C SER A 23 0.45 11.85 -17.80
N MET A 24 0.63 10.63 -17.31
CA MET A 24 1.85 9.85 -17.57
C MET A 24 2.21 9.74 -19.05
N LYS A 25 1.19 9.61 -19.91
CA LYS A 25 1.40 9.48 -21.37
C LYS A 25 1.87 10.77 -22.03
N GLU A 26 1.43 11.90 -21.49
CA GLU A 26 1.69 13.23 -22.06
C GLU A 26 3.00 13.81 -21.53
N VAL A 27 3.24 13.59 -20.24
CA VAL A 27 4.36 14.21 -19.50
C VAL A 27 5.61 13.34 -19.55
N ASN A 28 5.46 12.02 -19.63
CA ASN A 28 6.55 11.04 -19.61
C ASN A 28 7.58 11.30 -18.47
N PRO A 29 7.15 11.32 -17.21
CA PRO A 29 8.01 11.67 -16.10
C PRO A 29 9.03 10.57 -15.79
N ASN A 30 10.20 10.94 -15.24
CA ASN A 30 11.17 9.96 -14.73
C ASN A 30 10.81 9.45 -13.34
N MET A 31 10.06 10.26 -12.57
CA MET A 31 9.63 9.95 -11.21
C MET A 31 8.21 10.41 -10.96
N VAL A 32 7.48 9.62 -10.17
CA VAL A 32 6.15 9.97 -9.66
C VAL A 32 6.18 9.97 -8.14
N ILE A 33 5.68 11.04 -7.53
CA ILE A 33 5.37 11.09 -6.10
C ILE A 33 3.87 10.86 -5.97
N LEU A 34 3.48 9.79 -5.27
CA LEU A 34 2.11 9.32 -5.22
C LEU A 34 1.58 9.30 -3.79
N ASP A 35 0.42 9.89 -3.58
CA ASP A 35 -0.36 9.71 -2.35
C ASP A 35 -1.19 8.41 -2.45
N LEU A 36 -1.26 7.64 -1.36
CA LEU A 36 -2.17 6.49 -1.28
C LEU A 36 -3.60 6.90 -0.92
N ASP A 37 -3.76 8.01 -0.20
CA ASP A 37 -5.06 8.50 0.31
C ASP A 37 -5.78 9.38 -0.74
N MET A 38 -5.84 8.91 -1.98
CA MET A 38 -6.51 9.65 -3.05
C MET A 38 -8.00 9.32 -3.13
N PRO A 39 -8.88 10.33 -3.41
CA PRO A 39 -10.28 10.07 -3.70
C PRO A 39 -10.43 9.29 -5.00
N LYS A 40 -11.49 8.47 -5.09
CA LYS A 40 -11.94 7.75 -6.28
C LYS A 40 -11.05 6.60 -6.78
N THR A 41 -9.77 6.54 -6.41
CA THR A 41 -8.84 5.53 -6.94
C THR A 41 -8.01 4.94 -5.80
N ASP A 42 -7.86 3.61 -5.79
CA ASP A 42 -6.94 2.94 -4.87
C ASP A 42 -5.50 3.26 -5.29
N GLY A 43 -4.72 3.92 -4.43
CA GLY A 43 -3.33 4.26 -4.70
C GLY A 43 -2.45 3.05 -4.99
N PHE A 44 -2.73 1.89 -4.41
CA PHE A 44 -2.02 0.65 -4.71
C PHE A 44 -2.29 0.14 -6.13
N ASP A 45 -3.51 0.33 -6.65
CA ASP A 45 -3.82 0.00 -8.04
C ASP A 45 -3.05 0.91 -9.01
N VAL A 46 -2.90 2.18 -8.66
CA VAL A 46 -2.09 3.14 -9.45
C VAL A 46 -0.61 2.71 -9.48
N ILE A 47 -0.02 2.37 -8.33
CA ILE A 47 1.37 1.88 -8.26
C ILE A 47 1.54 0.66 -9.16
N ARG A 48 0.65 -0.32 -9.03
CA ARG A 48 0.70 -1.54 -9.85
C ARG A 48 0.63 -1.25 -11.34
N ARG A 49 -0.28 -0.35 -11.77
CA ARG A 49 -0.42 0.03 -13.18
C ARG A 49 0.80 0.76 -13.70
N ILE A 50 1.35 1.69 -12.91
CA ILE A 50 2.58 2.39 -13.29
C ILE A 50 3.72 1.38 -13.42
N GLY A 51 3.93 0.49 -12.44
CA GLY A 51 4.98 -0.50 -12.48
C GLY A 51 4.90 -1.44 -13.68
N LEU A 52 3.68 -1.79 -14.14
CA LEU A 52 3.47 -2.63 -15.31
C LEU A 52 3.63 -1.88 -16.64
N MET A 53 3.14 -0.64 -16.72
CA MET A 53 3.08 0.12 -17.98
C MET A 53 4.32 1.00 -18.22
N TYR A 54 5.00 1.38 -17.14
CA TYR A 54 6.13 2.31 -17.14
C TYR A 54 7.25 1.81 -16.22
N PRO A 55 7.91 0.68 -16.53
CA PRO A 55 8.87 0.02 -15.63
C PRO A 55 10.10 0.87 -15.29
N ASP A 56 10.42 1.85 -16.13
CA ASP A 56 11.56 2.75 -15.93
C ASP A 56 11.23 3.95 -15.02
N VAL A 57 9.95 4.18 -14.75
CA VAL A 57 9.49 5.29 -13.90
C VAL A 57 9.70 4.96 -12.43
N ARG A 58 10.39 5.83 -11.73
CA ARG A 58 10.60 5.70 -10.29
C ARG A 58 9.37 6.17 -9.52
N MET A 59 9.01 5.46 -8.45
CA MET A 59 7.83 5.79 -7.64
C MET A 59 8.20 5.99 -6.18
N LEU A 60 7.92 7.18 -5.65
CA LEU A 60 7.95 7.50 -4.23
C LEU A 60 6.53 7.62 -3.71
N VAL A 61 6.17 6.86 -2.71
CA VAL A 61 4.90 6.98 -2.01
C VAL A 61 5.06 7.98 -0.87
N LEU A 62 4.13 8.94 -0.80
CA LEU A 62 4.02 9.92 0.27
C LEU A 62 2.62 9.78 0.88
N SER A 63 2.50 9.20 2.08
CA SER A 63 1.22 8.85 2.68
C SER A 63 1.20 9.12 4.19
N SER A 64 0.00 9.33 4.76
CA SER A 64 -0.22 9.34 6.20
C SER A 64 -0.25 7.94 6.83
N MET A 65 -0.28 6.90 6.02
CA MET A 65 -0.24 5.51 6.46
C MET A 65 1.14 5.12 7.04
N ASP A 66 1.15 4.09 7.88
CA ASP A 66 2.39 3.58 8.48
C ASP A 66 3.20 2.75 7.47
N GLU A 67 4.46 3.13 7.25
CA GLU A 67 5.39 2.41 6.38
C GLU A 67 5.62 0.98 6.85
N ALA A 68 5.68 0.72 8.17
CA ALA A 68 5.90 -0.62 8.69
C ALA A 68 4.81 -1.59 8.23
N VAL A 69 3.59 -1.10 8.03
CA VAL A 69 2.43 -1.88 7.57
C VAL A 69 2.36 -1.97 6.04
N TYR A 70 2.57 -0.85 5.36
CA TYR A 70 2.28 -0.73 3.93
C TYR A 70 3.51 -0.70 3.03
N GLY A 71 4.69 -0.43 3.57
CA GLY A 71 5.93 -0.32 2.79
C GLY A 71 6.30 -1.61 2.04
N GLY A 72 6.08 -2.77 2.65
CA GLY A 72 6.28 -4.08 2.00
C GLY A 72 5.39 -4.26 0.76
N ARG A 73 4.12 -3.85 0.86
CA ARG A 73 3.18 -3.90 -0.27
C ARG A 73 3.55 -2.91 -1.37
N VAL A 74 3.90 -1.67 -1.02
CA VAL A 74 4.38 -0.68 -1.99
C VAL A 74 5.57 -1.23 -2.77
N ARG A 75 6.53 -1.84 -2.07
CA ARG A 75 7.71 -2.47 -2.69
C ARG A 75 7.33 -3.62 -3.62
N SER A 76 6.42 -4.52 -3.20
CA SER A 76 5.98 -5.67 -4.00
C SER A 76 5.22 -5.27 -5.27
N LEU A 77 4.62 -4.08 -5.28
CA LEU A 77 3.93 -3.51 -6.44
C LEU A 77 4.84 -2.68 -7.36
N GLY A 78 6.14 -2.60 -7.05
CA GLY A 78 7.12 -1.86 -7.85
C GLY A 78 7.41 -0.45 -7.36
N GLY A 79 6.91 -0.04 -6.19
CA GLY A 79 7.29 1.23 -5.57
C GLY A 79 8.74 1.23 -5.10
N HIS A 80 9.42 2.36 -5.23
CA HIS A 80 10.85 2.51 -4.94
C HIS A 80 11.10 3.17 -3.59
N GLY A 81 10.09 3.80 -2.98
CA GLY A 81 10.21 4.38 -1.66
C GLY A 81 8.88 4.68 -1.00
N PHE A 82 8.94 4.86 0.32
CA PHE A 82 7.81 5.27 1.15
C PHE A 82 8.29 6.33 2.14
N VAL A 83 7.56 7.43 2.23
CA VAL A 83 7.81 8.50 3.21
C VAL A 83 6.48 8.92 3.83
N ASN A 84 6.46 9.06 5.14
CA ASN A 84 5.28 9.58 5.83
C ASN A 84 5.10 11.07 5.54
N LYS A 85 3.86 11.53 5.30
CA LYS A 85 3.52 12.94 5.02
C LYS A 85 3.92 13.90 6.15
N THR A 86 4.09 13.39 7.37
CA THR A 86 4.57 14.18 8.53
C THR A 86 6.09 14.38 8.53
N ALA A 87 6.82 13.69 7.65
CA ALA A 87 8.26 13.88 7.53
C ALA A 87 8.59 15.28 7.01
N GLY A 88 9.73 15.79 7.46
CA GLY A 88 10.23 17.08 6.97
C GLY A 88 10.53 17.05 5.47
N ALA A 89 10.55 18.21 4.88
CA ALA A 89 10.79 18.36 3.46
C ALA A 89 12.19 17.90 3.02
N ASP A 90 13.16 17.99 3.91
CA ASP A 90 14.51 17.48 3.77
C ASP A 90 14.54 15.95 3.59
N VAL A 91 13.69 15.23 4.33
CA VAL A 91 13.55 13.76 4.20
C VAL A 91 12.92 13.40 2.86
N ILE A 92 11.88 14.12 2.43
CA ILE A 92 11.24 13.89 1.13
C ILE A 92 12.24 14.15 -0.01
N LEU A 93 13.01 15.21 0.09
CA LEU A 93 14.03 15.55 -0.91
C LEU A 93 15.13 14.47 -0.95
N ALA A 94 15.61 14.04 0.22
CA ALA A 94 16.60 12.95 0.30
C ALA A 94 16.08 11.64 -0.32
N ALA A 95 14.81 11.31 -0.10
CA ALA A 95 14.16 10.16 -0.73
C ALA A 95 14.13 10.29 -2.26
N CYS A 96 13.73 11.46 -2.78
CA CYS A 96 13.72 11.72 -4.21
C CYS A 96 15.13 11.57 -4.83
N VAL A 97 16.14 12.15 -4.19
CA VAL A 97 17.53 12.04 -4.66
C VAL A 97 18.00 10.59 -4.67
N ALA A 98 17.80 9.85 -3.57
CA ALA A 98 18.18 8.45 -3.49
C ALA A 98 17.52 7.60 -4.60
N ILE A 99 16.21 7.79 -4.80
CA ILE A 99 15.43 7.04 -5.79
C ILE A 99 15.84 7.40 -7.22
N SER A 100 16.14 8.67 -7.51
CA SER A 100 16.62 9.10 -8.82
C SER A 100 17.98 8.50 -9.19
N GLN A 101 18.80 8.18 -8.18
CA GLN A 101 20.08 7.49 -8.34
C GLN A 101 19.95 5.96 -8.41
N GLY A 102 18.73 5.42 -8.36
CA GLY A 102 18.46 3.99 -8.47
C GLY A 102 18.41 3.24 -7.13
N TYR A 103 18.52 3.94 -6.00
CA TYR A 103 18.36 3.33 -4.68
C TYR A 103 16.89 3.28 -4.27
N ASN A 104 16.55 2.34 -3.40
CA ASN A 104 15.24 2.32 -2.75
C ASN A 104 15.30 3.12 -1.45
N PHE A 105 14.19 3.79 -1.11
CA PHE A 105 14.07 4.56 0.12
C PHE A 105 12.90 4.04 0.97
N PHE A 106 13.22 3.07 1.84
CA PHE A 106 12.30 2.53 2.83
C PHE A 106 13.04 2.51 4.16
N THR A 107 12.49 3.16 5.19
CA THR A 107 13.11 3.21 6.53
C THR A 107 12.90 1.91 7.29
N HIS A 108 11.79 1.21 7.02
CA HIS A 108 11.47 -0.11 7.57
C HIS A 108 11.69 -1.17 6.50
N GLY A 109 12.69 -2.05 6.68
CA GLY A 109 12.86 -3.23 5.83
C GLY A 109 14.20 -3.42 5.13
N LYS A 110 15.31 -2.99 5.72
CA LYS A 110 16.64 -3.54 5.44
C LYS A 110 17.22 -4.13 6.71
N ASN A 111 16.75 -5.26 7.05
CA ASN A 111 17.44 -6.41 7.63
C ASN A 111 16.32 -7.35 8.04
N GLY A 112 16.40 -8.59 7.65
CA GLY A 112 15.42 -9.58 8.02
C GLY A 112 15.12 -9.48 9.52
N ASN A 113 13.84 -9.61 9.89
CA ASN A 113 13.30 -9.70 11.24
C ASN A 113 12.91 -8.40 11.97
N SER A 114 12.30 -7.41 11.27
CA SER A 114 11.29 -6.60 11.96
C SER A 114 9.96 -6.65 11.20
N SER A 115 9.49 -7.85 10.90
CA SER A 115 8.06 -8.05 10.73
C SER A 115 7.42 -7.72 12.08
N LEU A 116 6.45 -6.81 12.11
CA LEU A 116 5.56 -6.68 13.26
C LEU A 116 5.21 -8.09 13.73
N SER A 117 5.28 -8.35 15.01
CA SER A 117 4.84 -9.64 15.54
C SER A 117 3.39 -9.86 15.10
N ASP A 118 2.94 -11.10 15.00
CA ASP A 118 1.56 -11.37 14.64
C ASP A 118 0.56 -10.68 15.58
N ASN A 119 0.94 -10.49 16.85
CA ASN A 119 0.17 -9.72 17.83
C ASN A 119 0.09 -8.22 17.47
N ASP A 120 1.19 -7.63 17.00
CA ASP A 120 1.21 -6.21 16.58
C ASP A 120 0.35 -6.03 15.32
N LYS A 121 0.42 -6.95 14.37
CA LYS A 121 -0.43 -6.95 13.18
C LYS A 121 -1.91 -7.08 13.54
N LEU A 122 -2.25 -7.95 14.50
CA LEU A 122 -3.60 -8.11 14.99
C LEU A 122 -4.12 -6.86 15.70
N ALA A 123 -3.28 -6.14 16.42
CA ALA A 123 -3.66 -4.88 17.06
C ALA A 123 -4.05 -3.78 16.06
N LEU A 124 -3.61 -3.89 14.80
CA LEU A 124 -3.99 -2.97 13.73
C LEU A 124 -5.35 -3.30 13.09
N ILE A 125 -5.89 -4.49 13.33
CA ILE A 125 -7.15 -4.95 12.75
C ILE A 125 -8.33 -4.35 13.51
N SER A 126 -9.20 -3.63 12.84
CA SER A 126 -10.44 -3.12 13.43
C SER A 126 -11.45 -4.25 13.70
N ASP A 127 -12.44 -4.01 14.58
CA ASP A 127 -13.48 -5.01 14.91
C ASP A 127 -14.22 -5.55 13.67
N ARG A 128 -14.51 -4.68 12.70
CA ARG A 128 -15.17 -5.07 11.45
C ARG A 128 -14.27 -5.88 10.54
N GLU A 129 -13.02 -5.52 10.43
CA GLU A 129 -12.02 -6.29 9.69
C GLU A 129 -11.79 -7.66 10.34
N LEU A 130 -11.76 -7.71 11.69
CA LEU A 130 -11.62 -8.97 12.44
C LEU A 130 -12.82 -9.90 12.20
N GLN A 131 -14.05 -9.36 12.17
CA GLN A 131 -15.23 -10.14 11.83
C GLN A 131 -15.11 -10.76 10.44
N VAL A 132 -14.80 -9.96 9.42
CA VAL A 132 -14.61 -10.43 8.04
C VAL A 132 -13.47 -11.45 7.96
N MET A 133 -12.35 -11.19 8.64
CA MET A 133 -11.19 -12.08 8.71
C MET A 133 -11.54 -13.44 9.28
N LYS A 134 -12.32 -13.50 10.37
CA LYS A 134 -12.78 -14.76 10.97
C LYS A 134 -13.63 -15.60 10.02
N TYR A 135 -14.54 -14.97 9.28
CA TYR A 135 -15.37 -15.68 8.30
C TYR A 135 -14.56 -16.16 7.10
N LEU A 136 -13.64 -15.33 6.58
CA LEU A 136 -12.73 -15.73 5.51
C LEU A 136 -11.84 -16.91 5.94
N GLY A 137 -11.33 -16.88 7.18
CA GLY A 137 -10.53 -17.94 7.76
C GLY A 137 -11.29 -19.28 7.89
N LYS A 138 -12.61 -19.23 8.08
CA LYS A 138 -13.50 -20.39 8.07
C LYS A 138 -13.88 -20.87 6.66
N GLY A 139 -13.37 -20.21 5.60
CA GLY A 139 -13.62 -20.59 4.22
C GLY A 139 -14.90 -20.02 3.61
N ASN A 140 -15.56 -19.05 4.27
CA ASN A 140 -16.76 -18.42 3.70
C ASN A 140 -16.40 -17.55 2.50
N THR A 141 -17.26 -17.53 1.49
CA THR A 141 -17.17 -16.65 0.33
C THR A 141 -17.56 -15.22 0.69
N ASN A 142 -17.14 -14.24 -0.12
CA ASN A 142 -17.55 -12.85 0.08
C ASN A 142 -19.08 -12.69 0.11
N GLN A 143 -19.82 -13.46 -0.70
CA GLN A 143 -21.27 -13.42 -0.73
C GLN A 143 -21.88 -13.92 0.59
N GLN A 144 -21.41 -15.05 1.11
CA GLN A 144 -21.86 -15.57 2.40
C GLN A 144 -21.59 -14.58 3.54
N ILE A 145 -20.41 -13.96 3.54
CA ILE A 145 -20.05 -12.94 4.54
C ILE A 145 -20.95 -11.71 4.41
N SER A 146 -21.23 -11.27 3.19
CA SER A 146 -22.15 -10.18 2.88
C SER A 146 -23.54 -10.43 3.50
N ASP A 147 -24.07 -11.63 3.32
CA ASP A 147 -25.38 -12.05 3.83
C ASP A 147 -25.38 -12.14 5.36
N MET A 148 -24.33 -12.70 5.96
CA MET A 148 -24.20 -12.85 7.41
C MET A 148 -24.03 -11.52 8.15
N LEU A 149 -23.31 -10.59 7.58
CA LEU A 149 -22.99 -9.30 8.20
C LEU A 149 -23.93 -8.17 7.76
N HIS A 150 -24.89 -8.45 6.86
CA HIS A 150 -25.80 -7.46 6.27
C HIS A 150 -25.09 -6.24 5.67
N ILE A 151 -24.00 -6.48 4.94
CA ILE A 151 -23.21 -5.47 4.23
C ILE A 151 -23.07 -5.84 2.76
N SER A 152 -22.69 -4.91 1.90
CA SER A 152 -22.52 -5.22 0.46
C SER A 152 -21.30 -6.12 0.20
N ASN A 153 -21.37 -6.96 -0.83
CA ASN A 153 -20.24 -7.77 -1.29
C ASN A 153 -18.99 -6.89 -1.58
N LYS A 154 -19.19 -5.69 -2.12
CA LYS A 154 -18.13 -4.70 -2.33
C LYS A 154 -17.49 -4.26 -1.01
N THR A 155 -18.29 -4.08 0.03
CA THR A 155 -17.79 -3.73 1.37
C THR A 155 -16.95 -4.87 1.95
N VAL A 156 -17.39 -6.13 1.80
CA VAL A 156 -16.62 -7.32 2.22
C VAL A 156 -15.28 -7.36 1.48
N ALA A 157 -15.28 -7.14 0.16
CA ALA A 157 -14.07 -7.11 -0.64
C ALA A 157 -13.10 -6.03 -0.14
N THR A 158 -13.61 -4.85 0.22
CA THR A 158 -12.80 -3.76 0.78
C THR A 158 -12.16 -4.16 2.11
N TYR A 159 -12.93 -4.76 3.04
CA TYR A 159 -12.39 -5.24 4.31
C TYR A 159 -11.37 -6.37 4.11
N LYS A 160 -11.62 -7.32 3.20
CA LYS A 160 -10.66 -8.37 2.84
C LYS A 160 -9.32 -7.77 2.39
N THR A 161 -9.35 -6.80 1.49
CA THR A 161 -8.14 -6.11 1.00
C THR A 161 -7.39 -5.48 2.18
N ARG A 162 -8.07 -4.72 3.04
CA ARG A 162 -7.46 -4.07 4.20
C ARG A 162 -6.84 -5.06 5.19
N VAL A 163 -7.50 -6.21 5.43
CA VAL A 163 -6.96 -7.30 6.26
C VAL A 163 -5.69 -7.84 5.65
N PHE A 164 -5.71 -8.15 4.36
CA PHE A 164 -4.54 -8.67 3.64
C PHE A 164 -3.35 -7.71 3.73
N ASP A 165 -3.62 -6.42 3.55
CA ASP A 165 -2.61 -5.36 3.63
C ASP A 165 -1.96 -5.28 5.01
N LYS A 166 -2.79 -5.21 6.06
CA LYS A 166 -2.33 -5.09 7.44
C LYS A 166 -1.55 -6.32 7.93
N LEU A 167 -1.92 -7.51 7.45
CA LEU A 167 -1.25 -8.76 7.80
C LEU A 167 -0.02 -9.04 6.92
N GLY A 168 0.12 -8.34 5.77
CA GLY A 168 1.15 -8.63 4.78
C GLY A 168 0.93 -9.95 4.05
N ILE A 169 -0.33 -10.33 3.82
CA ILE A 169 -0.77 -11.61 3.23
C ILE A 169 -1.28 -11.35 1.81
N ASN A 170 -0.98 -12.25 0.88
CA ASN A 170 -1.33 -12.08 -0.53
C ASN A 170 -2.42 -13.02 -1.03
N ASN A 171 -2.78 -14.05 -0.28
CA ASN A 171 -3.78 -15.04 -0.67
C ASN A 171 -4.58 -15.57 0.52
N ILE A 172 -5.68 -16.26 0.22
CA ILE A 172 -6.60 -16.78 1.24
C ILE A 172 -6.00 -17.96 2.03
N ALA A 173 -5.11 -18.74 1.43
CA ALA A 173 -4.48 -19.88 2.12
C ALA A 173 -3.56 -19.39 3.25
N ASP A 174 -2.78 -18.34 3.00
CA ASP A 174 -1.94 -17.70 4.01
C ASP A 174 -2.80 -17.09 5.13
N LEU A 175 -3.96 -16.50 4.79
CA LEU A 175 -4.90 -15.98 5.79
C LEU A 175 -5.43 -17.11 6.70
N ILE A 176 -5.84 -18.24 6.12
CA ILE A 176 -6.33 -19.38 6.89
C ILE A 176 -5.24 -19.90 7.83
N LEU A 177 -4.01 -20.02 7.31
CA LEU A 177 -2.87 -20.46 8.12
C LEU A 177 -2.60 -19.46 9.26
N PHE A 178 -2.56 -18.17 8.97
CA PHE A 178 -2.39 -17.12 9.98
C PHE A 178 -3.47 -17.17 11.06
N CYS A 179 -4.75 -17.32 10.67
CA CYS A 179 -5.86 -17.41 11.61
C CYS A 179 -5.75 -18.63 12.54
N ARG A 180 -5.28 -19.78 12.03
CA ARG A 180 -5.06 -21.00 12.83
C ARG A 180 -3.89 -20.85 13.78
N MET A 181 -2.75 -20.35 13.30
CA MET A 181 -1.54 -20.18 14.12
C MET A 181 -1.77 -19.21 15.29
N ASN A 182 -2.64 -18.21 15.10
CA ASN A 182 -2.97 -17.20 16.11
C ASN A 182 -4.27 -17.50 16.88
N ASN A 183 -4.83 -18.71 16.79
CA ASN A 183 -6.06 -19.13 17.48
C ASN A 183 -7.28 -18.22 17.25
N ILE A 184 -7.38 -17.59 16.06
CA ILE A 184 -8.48 -16.70 15.70
C ILE A 184 -9.72 -17.47 15.27
N ILE A 185 -9.51 -18.68 14.73
CA ILE A 185 -10.53 -19.65 14.36
C ILE A 185 -10.19 -21.01 14.99
N GLU A 186 -11.22 -21.72 15.39
CA GLU A 186 -11.08 -23.11 15.86
C GLU A 186 -10.75 -24.04 14.68
N SER A 187 -10.03 -25.09 14.97
CA SER A 187 -9.59 -26.13 14.00
C SER A 187 -10.75 -26.96 13.49
#